data_f96a9ccbe6c295467cf571ce9e5bdb46
#
_entry.id   f96a9ccbe6c295467cf571ce9e5bdb46
#
_cell.length_a   1.000
_cell.length_b   1.000
_cell.length_c   1.000
_cell.angle_alpha   90.00
_cell.angle_beta   90.00
_cell.angle_gamma   90.00
#
_symmetry.space_group_name_H-M   'P 1'
#
loop_
_entity.id
_entity.type
_entity.pdbx_description
1 polymer ?
#
loop_
_entity_poly.entity_id
_entity_poly.type
_entity_poly.pdbx_seq_one_letter_code
_entity_poly.pdbx_strand_id
1 'polypeptide(L)'
;MPFDIPDSWTWIRQKDVCWLENGCKTSGEKLPYLEAKVIRGNKQPSLLDEGTIIEKGTNVILVDGENSGEIMSAPYRGYMGSTFKILSATSFVNYEYILVLFLFNRELYRISKTGAAIPHLSKNLFRNFLIALPPLAEQQRIVDRINSFEPLLTKYDLVEKKLSALEAEFPEKLKKSILQYAIEGKLVKQNPNDEPASVLLERIKAEKEKLIKEGKIKRDKNESYIYQGDDKKSNDFFLSLLFF
;
A
#
# COMPACT_ATOMS: atom_id res chain seq x y z
N MET A 1 17.50 20.22 -26.74
CA MET A 1 16.47 20.41 -25.69
C MET A 1 15.68 19.13 -25.55
N PRO A 2 15.21 18.74 -24.38
CA PRO A 2 14.50 17.45 -24.19
C PRO A 2 13.17 17.36 -24.94
N PHE A 3 12.46 18.48 -25.05
CA PHE A 3 11.16 18.61 -25.73
C PHE A 3 10.89 20.09 -26.08
N ASP A 4 9.88 20.34 -26.89
CA ASP A 4 9.45 21.69 -27.21
C ASP A 4 8.66 22.30 -26.07
N ILE A 5 8.89 23.57 -25.78
CA ILE A 5 8.21 24.35 -24.75
C ILE A 5 7.49 25.56 -25.40
N PRO A 6 6.42 26.09 -24.77
CA PRO A 6 5.76 27.31 -25.22
C PRO A 6 6.72 28.50 -25.33
N ASP A 7 6.45 29.42 -26.21
CA ASP A 7 7.31 30.62 -26.46
C ASP A 7 7.52 31.50 -25.22
N SER A 8 6.56 31.45 -24.28
CA SER A 8 6.64 32.18 -23.00
C SER A 8 7.50 31.48 -21.94
N TRP A 9 7.94 30.23 -22.20
CA TRP A 9 8.78 29.46 -21.28
C TRP A 9 10.25 29.58 -21.66
N THR A 10 11.14 29.28 -20.70
CA THR A 10 12.57 29.25 -20.97
C THR A 10 13.24 28.03 -20.34
N TRP A 11 14.29 27.53 -21.00
CA TRP A 11 15.15 26.50 -20.43
C TRP A 11 16.23 27.13 -19.55
N ILE A 12 16.29 26.70 -18.30
CA ILE A 12 17.31 27.14 -17.33
C ILE A 12 17.97 25.92 -16.69
N ARG A 13 19.10 26.16 -16.02
CA ARG A 13 19.71 25.16 -15.16
C ARG A 13 19.08 25.22 -13.77
N GLN A 14 18.87 24.05 -13.17
CA GLN A 14 18.25 23.92 -11.84
C GLN A 14 18.98 24.78 -10.78
N LYS A 15 20.32 24.82 -10.82
CA LYS A 15 21.13 25.65 -9.91
C LYS A 15 20.81 27.14 -9.94
N ASP A 16 20.18 27.63 -11.01
CA ASP A 16 19.85 29.05 -11.17
C ASP A 16 18.64 29.47 -10.33
N VAL A 17 17.83 28.49 -9.88
CA VAL A 17 16.60 28.74 -9.11
C VAL A 17 16.52 27.99 -7.78
N CYS A 18 17.28 26.90 -7.58
CA CYS A 18 17.29 26.18 -6.31
C CYS A 18 18.66 25.60 -5.97
N TRP A 19 18.89 25.38 -4.69
CA TRP A 19 20.16 24.89 -4.14
C TRP A 19 19.94 24.05 -2.90
N LEU A 20 21.03 23.42 -2.43
CA LEU A 20 21.04 22.57 -1.23
C LEU A 20 21.82 23.27 -0.10
N GLU A 21 21.20 23.32 1.06
CA GLU A 21 21.80 23.93 2.27
C GLU A 21 22.07 22.89 3.35
N ASN A 22 23.14 23.12 4.11
CA ASN A 22 23.45 22.31 5.29
C ASN A 22 22.63 22.76 6.52
N GLY A 23 22.11 23.98 6.50
CA GLY A 23 21.59 24.64 7.68
C GLY A 23 22.66 24.94 8.71
N CYS A 24 22.26 25.58 9.84
CA CYS A 24 23.12 25.92 10.95
C CYS A 24 22.95 24.92 12.08
N LYS A 25 24.07 24.46 12.66
CA LYS A 25 24.03 23.63 13.86
C LYS A 25 23.73 24.50 15.07
N THR A 26 22.85 23.98 15.91
CA THR A 26 22.48 24.61 17.19
C THR A 26 22.51 23.56 18.29
N SER A 27 22.61 24.00 19.54
CA SER A 27 22.58 23.16 20.73
C SER A 27 21.76 23.81 21.85
N GLY A 28 21.35 23.00 22.82
CA GLY A 28 20.66 23.48 24.03
C GLY A 28 19.17 23.21 24.08
N GLU A 29 18.61 22.57 23.05
CA GLU A 29 17.22 22.10 23.04
C GLU A 29 17.17 20.60 22.73
N LYS A 30 16.38 19.86 23.49
CA LYS A 30 16.20 18.42 23.27
C LYS A 30 15.10 18.16 22.25
N LEU A 31 15.49 17.81 21.02
CA LEU A 31 14.59 17.64 19.91
C LEU A 31 14.69 16.24 19.27
N PRO A 32 13.63 15.77 18.60
CA PRO A 32 13.65 14.53 17.87
C PRO A 32 14.61 14.58 16.67
N TYR A 33 15.37 13.50 16.46
CA TYR A 33 16.25 13.32 15.31
C TYR A 33 15.48 12.79 14.11
N LEU A 34 15.43 13.56 13.05
CA LEU A 34 14.63 13.31 11.84
C LEU A 34 15.48 12.63 10.77
N GLU A 35 15.71 11.34 10.92
CA GLU A 35 16.27 10.51 9.86
C GLU A 35 15.17 9.99 8.90
N ALA A 36 15.55 9.48 7.71
CA ALA A 36 14.61 9.03 6.69
C ALA A 36 13.57 8.02 7.18
N LYS A 37 13.97 7.08 8.05
CA LYS A 37 13.04 6.08 8.63
C LYS A 37 12.03 6.71 9.58
N VAL A 38 12.43 7.76 10.30
CA VAL A 38 11.54 8.50 11.20
C VAL A 38 10.54 9.32 10.41
N ILE A 39 10.99 10.05 9.38
CA ILE A 39 10.10 10.86 8.53
C ILE A 39 9.07 9.97 7.81
N ARG A 40 9.45 8.75 7.40
CA ARG A 40 8.52 7.76 6.81
C ARG A 40 7.60 7.07 7.82
N GLY A 41 7.74 7.34 9.13
CA GLY A 41 6.94 6.68 10.16
C GLY A 41 7.37 5.24 10.51
N ASN A 42 8.51 4.79 10.00
CA ASN A 42 9.00 3.40 10.17
C ASN A 42 9.90 3.22 11.41
N LYS A 43 10.17 4.29 12.14
CA LYS A 43 11.01 4.28 13.35
C LYS A 43 10.61 5.42 14.29
N GLN A 44 10.64 5.17 15.59
CA GLN A 44 10.50 6.22 16.60
C GLN A 44 11.77 7.08 16.64
N PRO A 45 11.64 8.42 16.79
CA PRO A 45 12.78 9.32 16.84
C PRO A 45 13.58 9.15 18.14
N SER A 46 14.90 9.19 18.05
CA SER A 46 15.76 9.45 19.20
C SER A 46 15.79 10.95 19.47
N LEU A 47 16.02 11.33 20.72
CA LEU A 47 16.19 12.73 21.11
C LEU A 47 17.68 13.08 21.11
N LEU A 48 18.01 14.23 20.55
CA LEU A 48 19.35 14.80 20.54
C LEU A 48 19.32 16.18 21.21
N ASP A 49 20.48 16.62 21.69
CA ASP A 49 20.65 17.94 22.34
C ASP A 49 21.35 18.96 21.41
N GLU A 50 21.77 18.50 20.22
CA GLU A 50 22.44 19.36 19.21
C GLU A 50 22.17 18.82 17.78
N GLY A 51 22.22 19.70 16.81
CA GLY A 51 22.09 19.39 15.40
C GLY A 51 21.60 20.58 14.58
N THR A 52 21.27 20.35 13.32
CA THR A 52 20.61 21.34 12.46
C THR A 52 19.10 21.28 12.66
N ILE A 53 18.53 22.34 13.21
CA ILE A 53 17.08 22.45 13.40
C ILE A 53 16.41 22.67 12.04
N ILE A 54 15.34 21.91 11.80
CA ILE A 54 14.39 22.11 10.72
C ILE A 54 12.98 22.22 11.29
N GLU A 55 12.18 23.09 10.73
CA GLU A 55 10.79 23.31 11.13
C GLU A 55 9.86 22.35 10.41
N LYS A 56 8.65 22.16 10.96
CA LYS A 56 7.59 21.42 10.28
C LYS A 56 7.35 21.97 8.88
N GLY A 57 7.26 21.09 7.89
CA GLY A 57 7.06 21.46 6.49
C GLY A 57 8.35 21.79 5.74
N THR A 58 9.51 21.86 6.40
CA THR A 58 10.79 22.03 5.70
C THR A 58 11.04 20.84 4.80
N ASN A 59 11.26 21.09 3.50
CA ASN A 59 11.58 20.04 2.54
C ASN A 59 13.09 19.78 2.55
N VAL A 60 13.44 18.52 2.76
CA VAL A 60 14.80 18.01 2.75
C VAL A 60 14.97 16.97 1.66
N ILE A 61 16.14 16.94 1.03
CA ILE A 61 16.49 15.94 0.03
C ILE A 61 17.51 14.96 0.61
N LEU A 62 17.28 13.69 0.39
CA LEU A 62 18.22 12.64 0.78
C LEU A 62 19.42 12.67 -0.18
N VAL A 63 20.61 12.95 0.33
CA VAL A 63 21.82 13.05 -0.49
C VAL A 63 22.67 11.81 -0.45
N ASP A 64 22.53 10.96 0.57
CA ASP A 64 23.30 9.74 0.77
C ASP A 64 22.38 8.53 0.95
N GLY A 65 22.77 7.39 0.41
CA GLY A 65 22.08 6.13 0.53
C GLY A 65 21.29 5.71 -0.71
N GLU A 66 20.64 4.56 -0.61
CA GLU A 66 19.95 3.91 -1.73
C GLU A 66 18.81 4.75 -2.33
N ASN A 67 18.15 5.56 -1.53
CA ASN A 67 17.08 6.45 -1.95
C ASN A 67 17.53 7.92 -2.12
N SER A 68 18.82 8.15 -2.37
CA SER A 68 19.33 9.49 -2.64
C SER A 68 18.58 10.16 -3.81
N GLY A 69 18.23 11.44 -3.64
CA GLY A 69 17.35 12.17 -4.56
C GLY A 69 15.88 12.23 -4.12
N GLU A 70 15.48 11.48 -3.10
CA GLU A 70 14.13 11.55 -2.55
C GLU A 70 13.94 12.81 -1.71
N ILE A 71 12.86 13.56 -1.97
CA ILE A 71 12.44 14.70 -1.18
C ILE A 71 11.44 14.28 -0.14
N MET A 72 11.61 14.76 1.09
CA MET A 72 10.73 14.52 2.21
C MET A 72 10.43 15.83 2.92
N SER A 73 9.21 15.97 3.45
CA SER A 73 8.82 17.11 4.29
C SER A 73 8.94 16.73 5.76
N ALA A 74 9.54 17.59 6.57
CA ALA A 74 9.64 17.38 8.01
C ALA A 74 8.24 17.36 8.64
N PRO A 75 7.85 16.28 9.34
CA PRO A 75 6.51 16.16 9.91
C PRO A 75 6.29 17.05 11.12
N TYR A 76 7.36 17.42 11.79
CA TYR A 76 7.42 18.32 12.96
C TYR A 76 8.82 18.91 13.10
N ARG A 77 8.99 19.88 14.01
CA ARG A 77 10.27 20.49 14.34
C ARG A 77 11.23 19.47 14.96
N GLY A 78 12.48 19.44 14.49
CA GLY A 78 13.48 18.50 14.98
C GLY A 78 14.86 18.73 14.38
N TYR A 79 15.82 17.89 14.75
CA TYR A 79 17.16 17.91 14.19
C TYR A 79 17.22 17.10 12.89
N MET A 80 17.66 17.72 11.83
CA MET A 80 17.81 17.10 10.50
C MET A 80 18.83 15.96 10.53
N GLY A 81 18.46 14.82 9.94
CA GLY A 81 19.35 13.68 9.75
C GLY A 81 20.58 14.03 8.90
N SER A 82 21.72 13.43 9.23
CA SER A 82 23.01 13.73 8.59
C SER A 82 23.06 13.43 7.07
N THR A 83 22.17 12.58 6.58
CA THR A 83 22.05 12.22 5.16
C THR A 83 21.19 13.17 4.35
N PHE A 84 20.66 14.22 4.97
CA PHE A 84 19.80 15.21 4.33
C PHE A 84 20.51 16.53 4.07
N LYS A 85 19.97 17.26 3.09
CA LYS A 85 20.18 18.68 2.86
C LYS A 85 18.83 19.36 2.76
N ILE A 86 18.76 20.61 3.21
CA ILE A 86 17.57 21.45 3.02
C ILE A 86 17.52 21.84 1.54
N LEU A 87 16.37 21.66 0.92
CA LEU A 87 16.10 22.13 -0.43
C LEU A 87 15.57 23.56 -0.35
N SER A 88 16.33 24.50 -0.89
CA SER A 88 15.97 25.92 -0.92
C SER A 88 15.82 26.40 -2.34
N ALA A 89 14.96 27.39 -2.56
CA ALA A 89 14.79 28.02 -3.86
C ALA A 89 14.70 29.55 -3.71
N THR A 90 14.93 30.26 -4.82
CA THR A 90 14.74 31.71 -4.87
C THR A 90 13.28 32.08 -4.66
N SER A 91 13.02 33.25 -4.05
CA SER A 91 11.68 33.81 -3.89
C SER A 91 10.98 34.23 -5.20
N PHE A 92 11.71 34.24 -6.32
CA PHE A 92 11.18 34.59 -7.66
C PHE A 92 10.55 33.43 -8.41
N VAL A 93 10.55 32.23 -7.84
CA VAL A 93 9.88 31.06 -8.39
C VAL A 93 8.87 30.49 -7.41
N ASN A 94 7.85 29.82 -7.91
CA ASN A 94 6.95 29.07 -7.06
C ASN A 94 7.67 27.82 -6.53
N TYR A 95 7.84 27.74 -5.22
CA TYR A 95 8.55 26.63 -4.58
C TYR A 95 7.85 25.27 -4.81
N GLU A 96 6.52 25.23 -4.80
CA GLU A 96 5.78 23.99 -5.06
C GLU A 96 5.96 23.53 -6.50
N TYR A 97 6.10 24.47 -7.46
CA TYR A 97 6.45 24.12 -8.83
C TYR A 97 7.83 23.43 -8.89
N ILE A 98 8.80 23.90 -8.13
CA ILE A 98 10.12 23.24 -8.01
C ILE A 98 9.95 21.80 -7.46
N LEU A 99 9.12 21.60 -6.44
CA LEU A 99 8.84 20.26 -5.92
C LEU A 99 8.20 19.33 -6.97
N VAL A 100 7.27 19.86 -7.78
CA VAL A 100 6.67 19.10 -8.91
C VAL A 100 7.74 18.66 -9.91
N LEU A 101 8.70 19.54 -10.26
CA LEU A 101 9.81 19.17 -11.15
C LEU A 101 10.68 18.05 -10.58
N PHE A 102 10.94 18.06 -9.27
CA PHE A 102 11.67 16.96 -8.61
C PHE A 102 10.88 15.66 -8.61
N LEU A 103 9.58 15.74 -8.35
CA LEU A 103 8.72 14.56 -8.38
C LEU A 103 8.70 13.92 -9.77
N PHE A 104 8.56 14.74 -10.81
CA PHE A 104 8.59 14.29 -12.21
C PHE A 104 9.92 13.62 -12.57
N ASN A 105 11.05 14.18 -12.09
CA ASN A 105 12.39 13.69 -12.41
C ASN A 105 12.95 12.71 -11.35
N ARG A 106 12.12 12.23 -10.43
CA ARG A 106 12.54 11.38 -9.31
C ARG A 106 13.36 10.17 -9.75
N GLU A 107 12.90 9.45 -10.77
CA GLU A 107 13.60 8.27 -11.27
C GLU A 107 14.96 8.60 -11.87
N LEU A 108 15.09 9.74 -12.55
CA LEU A 108 16.36 10.19 -13.10
C LEU A 108 17.39 10.45 -12.00
N TYR A 109 17.01 11.11 -10.91
CA TYR A 109 17.89 11.29 -9.75
C TYR A 109 18.26 9.97 -9.09
N ARG A 110 17.31 9.02 -9.06
CA ARG A 110 17.51 7.70 -8.47
C ARG A 110 18.49 6.84 -9.27
N ILE A 111 18.44 6.84 -10.60
CA ILE A 111 19.33 6.03 -11.45
C ILE A 111 20.71 6.66 -11.70
N SER A 112 20.84 7.98 -11.54
CA SER A 112 22.06 8.75 -11.85
C SER A 112 22.96 8.94 -10.62
N LYS A 113 22.96 7.99 -9.68
CA LYS A 113 23.77 8.05 -8.47
C LYS A 113 25.26 7.88 -8.77
N THR A 114 26.09 8.43 -7.89
CA THR A 114 27.53 8.28 -7.90
C THR A 114 27.99 7.55 -6.64
N GLY A 115 29.09 6.82 -6.72
CA GLY A 115 29.66 6.04 -5.61
C GLY A 115 29.27 4.55 -5.64
N ALA A 116 30.27 3.68 -5.51
CA ALA A 116 30.08 2.23 -5.60
C ALA A 116 29.61 1.58 -4.27
N ALA A 117 30.10 2.09 -3.14
CA ALA A 117 29.80 1.51 -1.82
C ALA A 117 28.58 2.17 -1.15
N ILE A 118 28.52 3.50 -1.20
CA ILE A 118 27.38 4.29 -0.71
C ILE A 118 26.91 5.17 -1.88
N PRO A 119 25.69 4.94 -2.41
CA PRO A 119 25.16 5.79 -3.45
C PRO A 119 24.94 7.22 -2.96
N HIS A 120 25.38 8.20 -3.74
CA HIS A 120 25.21 9.63 -3.45
C HIS A 120 24.40 10.31 -4.56
N LEU A 121 23.65 11.33 -4.21
CA LEU A 121 23.02 12.20 -5.19
C LEU A 121 24.10 12.85 -6.08
N SER A 122 23.99 12.72 -7.38
CA SER A 122 24.88 13.36 -8.33
C SER A 122 24.76 14.88 -8.24
N LYS A 123 25.73 15.54 -7.58
CA LYS A 123 25.78 17.01 -7.49
C LYS A 123 25.85 17.68 -8.86
N ASN A 124 26.51 17.03 -9.82
CA ASN A 124 26.59 17.55 -11.19
C ASN A 124 25.22 17.51 -11.88
N LEU A 125 24.50 16.39 -11.78
CA LEU A 125 23.15 16.26 -12.30
C LEU A 125 22.24 17.31 -11.63
N PHE A 126 22.19 17.36 -10.30
CA PHE A 126 21.38 18.31 -9.56
C PHE A 126 21.59 19.75 -10.03
N ARG A 127 22.85 20.17 -10.18
CA ARG A 127 23.16 21.56 -10.55
C ARG A 127 22.89 21.90 -12.01
N ASN A 128 23.18 20.98 -12.90
CA ASN A 128 23.18 21.24 -14.34
C ASN A 128 21.95 20.70 -15.08
N PHE A 129 21.01 20.09 -14.34
CA PHE A 129 19.78 19.62 -14.91
C PHE A 129 19.00 20.77 -15.54
N LEU A 130 18.53 20.56 -16.78
CA LEU A 130 17.73 21.56 -17.50
C LEU A 130 16.27 21.41 -17.09
N ILE A 131 15.69 22.50 -16.66
CA ILE A 131 14.28 22.62 -16.31
C ILE A 131 13.59 23.65 -17.19
N ALA A 132 12.36 23.35 -17.61
CA ALA A 132 11.51 24.31 -18.29
C ALA A 132 10.85 25.22 -17.25
N LEU A 133 11.06 26.53 -17.36
CA LEU A 133 10.54 27.51 -16.43
C LEU A 133 9.43 28.35 -17.08
N PRO A 134 8.16 28.18 -16.64
CA PRO A 134 7.04 29.04 -17.03
C PRO A 134 7.09 30.41 -16.38
N PRO A 135 6.32 31.38 -16.85
CA PRO A 135 6.01 32.60 -16.09
C PRO A 135 5.43 32.28 -14.71
N LEU A 136 5.73 33.10 -13.69
CA LEU A 136 5.37 32.81 -12.29
C LEU A 136 3.87 32.52 -12.08
N ALA A 137 3.00 33.29 -12.73
CA ALA A 137 1.55 33.05 -12.66
C ALA A 137 1.13 31.72 -13.27
N GLU A 138 1.88 31.23 -14.26
CA GLU A 138 1.62 29.90 -14.86
C GLU A 138 2.15 28.76 -13.99
N GLN A 139 3.29 28.95 -13.32
CA GLN A 139 3.77 28.00 -12.30
C GLN A 139 2.68 27.76 -11.25
N GLN A 140 2.03 28.81 -10.75
CA GLN A 140 0.93 28.68 -9.79
C GLN A 140 -0.25 27.90 -10.40
N ARG A 141 -0.70 28.24 -11.62
CA ARG A 141 -1.80 27.53 -12.27
C ARG A 141 -1.50 26.03 -12.48
N ILE A 142 -0.24 25.69 -12.78
CA ILE A 142 0.20 24.28 -12.93
C ILE A 142 0.10 23.57 -11.58
N VAL A 143 0.60 24.16 -10.51
CA VAL A 143 0.53 23.61 -9.16
C VAL A 143 -0.93 23.41 -8.73
N ASP A 144 -1.77 24.44 -8.88
CA ASP A 144 -3.19 24.38 -8.53
C ASP A 144 -3.90 23.26 -9.31
N ARG A 145 -3.57 23.09 -10.58
CA ARG A 145 -4.14 22.04 -11.42
C ARG A 145 -3.71 20.65 -10.95
N ILE A 146 -2.44 20.46 -10.63
CA ILE A 146 -1.92 19.18 -10.09
C ILE A 146 -2.60 18.86 -8.76
N ASN A 147 -2.65 19.82 -7.84
CA ASN A 147 -3.28 19.65 -6.53
C ASN A 147 -4.78 19.33 -6.64
N SER A 148 -5.45 19.82 -7.69
CA SER A 148 -6.86 19.49 -7.95
C SER A 148 -7.12 18.01 -8.27
N PHE A 149 -6.10 17.25 -8.66
CA PHE A 149 -6.21 15.82 -8.90
C PHE A 149 -5.97 14.95 -7.65
N GLU A 150 -5.38 15.50 -6.58
CA GLU A 150 -5.06 14.76 -5.36
C GLU A 150 -6.27 14.02 -4.75
N PRO A 151 -7.47 14.66 -4.59
CA PRO A 151 -8.64 13.96 -4.08
C PRO A 151 -9.10 12.81 -4.99
N LEU A 152 -8.91 12.96 -6.32
CA LEU A 152 -9.28 11.94 -7.29
C LEU A 152 -8.33 10.73 -7.20
N LEU A 153 -7.03 10.97 -7.09
CA LEU A 153 -6.00 9.94 -6.91
C LEU A 153 -6.23 9.16 -5.61
N THR A 154 -6.49 9.86 -4.51
CA THR A 154 -6.81 9.23 -3.20
C THR A 154 -8.05 8.33 -3.30
N LYS A 155 -9.10 8.80 -4.00
CA LYS A 155 -10.32 8.01 -4.23
C LYS A 155 -10.03 6.79 -5.11
N TYR A 156 -9.23 6.95 -6.14
CA TYR A 156 -8.81 5.85 -7.02
C TYR A 156 -8.08 4.76 -6.23
N ASP A 157 -7.07 5.12 -5.44
CA ASP A 157 -6.32 4.19 -4.61
C ASP A 157 -7.20 3.41 -3.62
N LEU A 158 -8.20 4.10 -3.04
CA LEU A 158 -9.14 3.45 -2.14
C LEU A 158 -10.02 2.42 -2.85
N VAL A 159 -10.51 2.75 -4.04
CA VAL A 159 -11.36 1.86 -4.85
C VAL A 159 -10.54 0.67 -5.36
N GLU A 160 -9.33 0.91 -5.84
CA GLU A 160 -8.41 -0.13 -6.32
C GLU A 160 -8.08 -1.14 -5.22
N LYS A 161 -7.73 -0.68 -4.01
CA LYS A 161 -7.49 -1.56 -2.85
C LYS A 161 -8.71 -2.41 -2.48
N LYS A 162 -9.91 -1.84 -2.54
CA LYS A 162 -11.15 -2.59 -2.31
C LYS A 162 -11.40 -3.65 -3.38
N LEU A 163 -11.15 -3.32 -4.64
CA LEU A 163 -11.30 -4.25 -5.75
C LEU A 163 -10.31 -5.42 -5.62
N SER A 164 -9.04 -5.14 -5.39
CA SER A 164 -7.99 -6.15 -5.20
C SER A 164 -8.31 -7.09 -4.02
N ALA A 165 -8.80 -6.54 -2.91
CA ALA A 165 -9.24 -7.36 -1.77
C ALA A 165 -10.42 -8.26 -2.12
N LEU A 166 -11.42 -7.72 -2.85
CA LEU A 166 -12.58 -8.50 -3.30
C LEU A 166 -12.18 -9.64 -4.26
N GLU A 167 -11.30 -9.35 -5.22
CA GLU A 167 -10.78 -10.34 -6.16
C GLU A 167 -10.01 -11.46 -5.46
N ALA A 168 -9.22 -11.14 -4.45
CA ALA A 168 -8.49 -12.13 -3.66
C ALA A 168 -9.42 -13.07 -2.86
N GLU A 169 -10.53 -12.56 -2.33
CA GLU A 169 -11.49 -13.34 -1.53
C GLU A 169 -12.53 -14.10 -2.38
N PHE A 170 -12.79 -13.62 -3.60
CA PHE A 170 -13.89 -14.11 -4.45
C PHE A 170 -13.83 -15.62 -4.72
N PRO A 171 -12.68 -16.23 -5.11
CA PRO A 171 -12.63 -17.67 -5.40
C PRO A 171 -13.06 -18.53 -4.22
N GLU A 172 -12.61 -18.21 -3.01
CA GLU A 172 -12.97 -18.96 -1.81
C GLU A 172 -14.44 -18.77 -1.42
N LYS A 173 -14.96 -17.54 -1.53
CA LYS A 173 -16.38 -17.28 -1.29
C LYS A 173 -17.28 -18.00 -2.30
N LEU A 174 -16.88 -17.99 -3.58
CA LEU A 174 -17.62 -18.71 -4.63
C LEU A 174 -17.62 -20.21 -4.37
N LYS A 175 -16.47 -20.80 -4.03
CA LYS A 175 -16.35 -22.21 -3.68
C LYS A 175 -17.25 -22.59 -2.50
N LYS A 176 -17.23 -21.79 -1.42
CA LYS A 176 -18.10 -21.99 -0.26
C LYS A 176 -19.59 -21.94 -0.66
N SER A 177 -19.96 -20.96 -1.47
CA SER A 177 -21.35 -20.82 -1.96
C SER A 177 -21.79 -22.03 -2.79
N ILE A 178 -20.95 -22.51 -3.71
CA ILE A 178 -21.25 -23.72 -4.52
C ILE A 178 -21.41 -24.95 -3.61
N LEU A 179 -20.52 -25.13 -2.64
CA LEU A 179 -20.62 -26.22 -1.68
C LEU A 179 -21.89 -26.12 -0.83
N GLN A 180 -22.25 -24.93 -0.41
CA GLN A 180 -23.51 -24.67 0.31
C GLN A 180 -24.71 -25.10 -0.52
N TYR A 181 -24.79 -24.68 -1.79
CA TYR A 181 -25.87 -25.07 -2.68
C TYR A 181 -25.91 -26.59 -2.92
N ALA A 182 -24.72 -27.25 -2.99
CA ALA A 182 -24.65 -28.70 -3.13
C ALA A 182 -25.21 -29.43 -1.90
N ILE A 183 -24.82 -29.01 -0.69
CA ILE A 183 -25.27 -29.60 0.58
C ILE A 183 -26.79 -29.42 0.76
N GLU A 184 -27.31 -28.25 0.36
CA GLU A 184 -28.74 -27.93 0.43
C GLU A 184 -29.57 -28.64 -0.67
N GLY A 185 -28.93 -29.43 -1.55
CA GLY A 185 -29.62 -30.12 -2.67
C GLY A 185 -30.11 -29.21 -3.77
N LYS A 186 -29.62 -27.95 -3.82
CA LYS A 186 -30.05 -26.92 -4.78
C LYS A 186 -29.18 -26.82 -6.02
N LEU A 187 -27.98 -27.47 -6.01
CA LEU A 187 -27.01 -27.35 -7.09
C LEU A 187 -27.44 -28.10 -8.36
N VAL A 188 -28.10 -29.24 -8.20
CA VAL A 188 -28.61 -30.07 -9.30
C VAL A 188 -30.11 -30.29 -9.15
N LYS A 189 -30.79 -30.44 -10.27
CA LYS A 189 -32.23 -30.79 -10.26
C LYS A 189 -32.42 -32.19 -9.65
N GLN A 190 -33.37 -32.31 -8.74
CA GLN A 190 -33.76 -33.58 -8.18
C GLN A 190 -34.47 -34.43 -9.28
N ASN A 191 -34.10 -35.71 -9.38
CA ASN A 191 -34.74 -36.62 -10.30
C ASN A 191 -35.76 -37.49 -9.52
N PRO A 192 -37.07 -37.41 -9.84
CA PRO A 192 -38.10 -38.17 -9.11
C PRO A 192 -37.96 -39.70 -9.23
N ASN A 193 -37.17 -40.17 -10.21
CA ASN A 193 -36.95 -41.62 -10.44
C ASN A 193 -35.74 -42.16 -9.66
N ASP A 194 -35.01 -41.29 -8.97
CA ASP A 194 -33.88 -41.72 -8.15
C ASP A 194 -34.38 -42.45 -6.90
N GLU A 195 -33.67 -43.52 -6.53
CA GLU A 195 -33.98 -44.26 -5.30
C GLU A 195 -33.84 -43.35 -4.08
N PRO A 196 -34.84 -43.31 -3.17
CA PRO A 196 -34.74 -42.51 -1.95
C PRO A 196 -33.54 -42.90 -1.09
N ALA A 197 -32.86 -41.93 -0.51
CA ALA A 197 -31.70 -42.15 0.35
C ALA A 197 -31.99 -43.03 1.59
N SER A 198 -33.25 -43.13 2.02
CA SER A 198 -33.70 -44.06 3.06
C SER A 198 -33.43 -45.51 2.71
N VAL A 199 -33.70 -45.92 1.45
CA VAL A 199 -33.45 -47.30 0.97
C VAL A 199 -31.94 -47.58 0.91
N LEU A 200 -31.15 -46.60 0.47
CA LEU A 200 -29.69 -46.70 0.48
C LEU A 200 -29.17 -46.90 1.91
N LEU A 201 -29.72 -46.16 2.90
CA LEU A 201 -29.33 -46.30 4.32
C LEU A 201 -29.69 -47.66 4.89
N GLU A 202 -30.81 -48.29 4.50
CA GLU A 202 -31.16 -49.65 4.90
C GLU A 202 -30.15 -50.69 4.38
N ARG A 203 -29.72 -50.55 3.11
CA ARG A 203 -28.65 -51.39 2.56
C ARG A 203 -27.32 -51.23 3.28
N ILE A 204 -26.94 -50.00 3.56
CA ILE A 204 -25.70 -49.71 4.32
C ILE A 204 -25.76 -50.33 5.74
N LYS A 205 -26.91 -50.26 6.41
CA LYS A 205 -27.09 -50.91 7.71
C LYS A 205 -26.97 -52.45 7.60
N ALA A 206 -27.60 -53.07 6.61
CA ALA A 206 -27.52 -54.52 6.40
C ALA A 206 -26.08 -54.97 6.12
N GLU A 207 -25.36 -54.23 5.29
CA GLU A 207 -23.95 -54.50 5.00
C GLU A 207 -23.06 -54.34 6.23
N LYS A 208 -23.26 -53.28 7.01
CA LYS A 208 -22.54 -53.01 8.28
C LYS A 208 -22.78 -54.19 9.27
N GLU A 209 -24.00 -54.63 9.45
CA GLU A 209 -24.32 -55.78 10.31
C GLU A 209 -23.64 -57.07 9.83
N LYS A 210 -23.57 -57.34 8.52
CA LYS A 210 -22.84 -58.46 7.94
C LYS A 210 -21.33 -58.38 8.32
N LEU A 211 -20.72 -57.23 8.14
CA LEU A 211 -19.29 -56.99 8.44
C LEU A 211 -19.00 -57.15 9.95
N ILE A 212 -19.93 -56.74 10.82
CA ILE A 212 -19.82 -56.98 12.27
C ILE A 212 -19.86 -58.47 12.60
N LYS A 213 -20.80 -59.22 11.98
CA LYS A 213 -20.90 -60.70 12.16
C LYS A 213 -19.66 -61.42 11.64
N GLU A 214 -19.04 -60.93 10.57
CA GLU A 214 -17.78 -61.47 10.05
C GLU A 214 -16.55 -61.06 10.84
N GLY A 215 -16.71 -60.26 11.91
CA GLY A 215 -15.60 -59.78 12.77
C GLY A 215 -14.69 -58.76 12.12
N LYS A 216 -15.08 -58.22 10.94
CA LYS A 216 -14.27 -57.21 10.18
C LYS A 216 -14.35 -55.83 10.80
N ILE A 217 -15.48 -55.47 11.41
CA ILE A 217 -15.66 -54.19 12.10
C ILE A 217 -16.26 -54.41 13.49
N LYS A 218 -15.95 -53.52 14.43
CA LYS A 218 -16.54 -53.54 15.78
C LYS A 218 -17.87 -52.80 15.79
N ARG A 219 -18.83 -53.30 16.60
CA ARG A 219 -20.11 -52.61 16.80
C ARG A 219 -19.83 -51.27 17.53
N ASP A 220 -20.34 -50.19 16.98
CA ASP A 220 -20.29 -48.89 17.66
C ASP A 220 -21.26 -48.88 18.84
N LYS A 221 -20.84 -48.33 19.98
CA LYS A 221 -21.68 -48.21 21.20
C LYS A 221 -22.77 -47.13 21.05
N ASN A 222 -22.57 -46.19 20.10
CA ASN A 222 -23.51 -45.11 19.84
C ASN A 222 -24.19 -45.38 18.46
N GLU A 223 -25.37 -45.93 18.47
CA GLU A 223 -26.16 -46.06 17.24
C GLU A 223 -26.60 -44.66 16.81
N SER A 224 -26.27 -44.28 15.56
CA SER A 224 -26.79 -43.06 14.95
C SER A 224 -28.25 -43.25 14.57
N TYR A 225 -29.10 -42.34 15.02
CA TYR A 225 -30.51 -42.30 14.64
C TYR A 225 -30.66 -41.57 13.30
N ILE A 226 -31.50 -42.10 12.41
CA ILE A 226 -31.90 -41.41 11.19
C ILE A 226 -33.05 -40.46 11.60
N TYR A 227 -32.75 -39.15 11.56
CA TYR A 227 -33.81 -38.14 11.68
C TYR A 227 -34.48 -38.01 10.32
N GLN A 228 -35.76 -38.39 10.23
CA GLN A 228 -36.61 -37.83 9.20
C GLN A 228 -36.94 -36.40 9.68
N GLY A 229 -36.37 -35.41 9.03
CA GLY A 229 -36.58 -34.00 9.40
C GLY A 229 -38.03 -33.64 9.22
N ASP A 230 -38.78 -33.71 10.27
CA ASP A 230 -39.95 -32.90 10.45
C ASP A 230 -39.51 -31.66 11.23
N ASP A 231 -39.27 -30.64 10.45
CA ASP A 231 -39.51 -29.27 10.77
C ASP A 231 -38.63 -28.45 11.74
N LYS A 232 -38.22 -27.35 11.21
CA LYS A 232 -38.08 -26.00 11.84
C LYS A 232 -37.27 -25.84 13.14
N LYS A 233 -36.95 -26.86 13.90
CA LYS A 233 -36.18 -26.74 15.15
C LYS A 233 -34.74 -27.24 15.11
N SER A 234 -34.33 -27.94 14.04
CA SER A 234 -32.94 -28.42 13.89
C SER A 234 -32.01 -27.46 13.13
N ASN A 235 -32.54 -26.35 12.59
CA ASN A 235 -31.74 -25.39 11.82
C ASN A 235 -30.83 -24.53 12.70
N ASP A 236 -31.08 -24.37 13.98
CA ASP A 236 -30.26 -23.48 14.82
C ASP A 236 -28.96 -24.10 15.32
N PHE A 237 -28.85 -25.43 15.36
CA PHE A 237 -27.64 -26.06 15.89
C PHE A 237 -26.55 -26.28 14.84
N PHE A 238 -26.90 -26.43 13.57
CA PHE A 238 -25.92 -26.63 12.49
C PHE A 238 -25.45 -25.33 11.85
N LEU A 239 -26.24 -24.28 11.88
CA LEU A 239 -25.88 -22.96 11.34
C LEU A 239 -24.83 -22.23 12.19
N SER A 240 -24.73 -22.54 13.48
CA SER A 240 -23.72 -21.93 14.34
C SER A 240 -22.29 -22.51 14.16
N LEU A 241 -22.14 -23.67 13.52
CA LEU A 241 -20.85 -24.34 13.27
C LEU A 241 -20.26 -24.05 11.87
N LEU A 242 -21.00 -23.41 10.98
CA LEU A 242 -20.58 -23.09 9.61
C LEU A 242 -20.15 -21.62 9.42
N PHE A 243 -20.22 -20.81 10.48
CA PHE A 243 -19.86 -19.39 10.47
C PHE A 243 -18.63 -19.03 11.36
N PHE A 244 -17.73 -19.98 11.59
CA PHE A 244 -16.40 -19.69 12.14
C PHE A 244 -15.28 -20.02 11.16
#